data_aabda92a6df081ee0b28546c0549fd9a
#
_entry.id   aabda92a6df081ee0b28546c0549fd9a
#
_cell.length_a   1.000
_cell.length_b   1.000
_cell.length_c   1.000
_cell.angle_alpha   90.00
_cell.angle_beta   90.00
_cell.angle_gamma   90.00
#
_symmetry.space_group_name_H-M   'P 1'
#
loop_
_entity.id
_entity.type
_entity.pdbx_description
1 polymer ?
#
loop_
_entity_poly.entity_id
_entity_poly.type
_entity_poly.pdbx_seq_one_letter_code
_entity_poly.pdbx_strand_id
1 'polypeptide(L)'
;MAVAAGGSHSLVLQITNGVRKLYVAGTNRNGQLGLPALAGAVSFTEATANIPTNIMKIVAGGRHSLLLGKDGKVYGFGDNGSGQVGLGVSTMSIRTNTQISSLSGITAIAAGAEHSLALDSSGNAYAWGRGNSGQLGYQTLSGTNQPRLISGLSGVKQLAAGDKHSLFLTTNGTVYACGLNNAGQLG
;
A
#
# COMPACT_ATOMS: atom_id res chain seq x y z
N MET A 1 -6.81 16.38 -5.84
CA MET A 1 -7.17 15.18 -6.62
C MET A 1 -6.00 14.22 -6.69
N ALA A 2 -6.26 12.91 -6.65
CA ALA A 2 -5.25 11.86 -6.88
C ALA A 2 -5.93 10.64 -7.54
N VAL A 3 -5.16 9.88 -8.32
CA VAL A 3 -5.60 8.63 -8.94
C VAL A 3 -4.60 7.52 -8.63
N ALA A 4 -5.07 6.28 -8.55
CA ALA A 4 -4.24 5.09 -8.43
C ALA A 4 -4.86 3.94 -9.23
N ALA A 5 -4.01 3.19 -9.94
CA ALA A 5 -4.42 2.04 -10.72
C ALA A 5 -3.74 0.77 -10.17
N GLY A 6 -4.53 -0.21 -9.82
CA GLY A 6 -4.08 -1.54 -9.43
C GLY A 6 -4.18 -2.55 -10.57
N GLY A 7 -4.04 -3.84 -10.28
CA GLY A 7 -4.09 -4.90 -11.29
C GLY A 7 -5.43 -4.99 -12.03
N SER A 8 -6.55 -4.72 -11.35
CA SER A 8 -7.90 -4.78 -11.93
C SER A 8 -8.91 -3.92 -11.17
N HIS A 9 -8.42 -2.84 -10.54
CA HIS A 9 -9.24 -1.84 -9.87
C HIS A 9 -8.58 -0.47 -9.93
N SER A 10 -9.38 0.57 -9.76
CA SER A 10 -8.95 1.97 -9.81
C SER A 10 -9.51 2.73 -8.63
N LEU A 11 -8.72 3.66 -8.11
CA LEU A 11 -9.10 4.57 -7.04
C LEU A 11 -8.96 6.01 -7.52
N VAL A 12 -9.92 6.86 -7.16
CA VAL A 12 -9.88 8.30 -7.42
C VAL A 12 -10.21 9.04 -6.12
N LEU A 13 -9.28 9.86 -5.66
CA LEU A 13 -9.52 10.79 -4.56
C LEU A 13 -9.95 12.14 -5.13
N GLN A 14 -11.22 12.47 -4.96
CA GLN A 14 -11.76 13.78 -5.29
C GLN A 14 -11.68 14.70 -4.06
N ILE A 15 -11.32 15.95 -4.30
CA ILE A 15 -11.35 17.00 -3.27
C ILE A 15 -12.13 18.18 -3.82
N THR A 16 -13.30 18.48 -3.21
CA THR A 16 -14.18 19.57 -3.63
C THR A 16 -14.59 20.35 -2.37
N ASN A 17 -14.30 21.64 -2.35
CA ASN A 17 -14.57 22.52 -1.19
C ASN A 17 -14.05 21.96 0.14
N GLY A 18 -12.85 21.36 0.12
CA GLY A 18 -12.24 20.75 1.31
C GLY A 18 -12.76 19.35 1.66
N VAL A 19 -13.86 18.92 1.09
CA VAL A 19 -14.43 17.56 1.29
C VAL A 19 -13.67 16.55 0.42
N ARG A 20 -13.28 15.43 1.01
CA ARG A 20 -12.57 14.35 0.35
C ARG A 20 -13.48 13.16 0.19
N LYS A 21 -13.60 12.68 -1.04
CA LYS A 21 -14.38 11.51 -1.42
C LYS A 21 -13.50 10.52 -2.16
N LEU A 22 -13.60 9.25 -1.81
CA LEU A 22 -12.93 8.15 -2.50
C LEU A 22 -13.92 7.49 -3.46
N TYR A 23 -13.59 7.49 -4.73
CA TYR A 23 -14.32 6.76 -5.76
C TYR A 23 -13.50 5.54 -6.20
N VAL A 24 -14.16 4.44 -6.45
CA VAL A 24 -13.55 3.15 -6.78
C VAL A 24 -14.26 2.51 -7.97
N ALA A 25 -13.51 1.78 -8.80
CA ALA A 25 -14.06 1.02 -9.92
C ALA A 25 -13.23 -0.25 -10.16
N GLY A 26 -13.82 -1.27 -10.77
CA GLY A 26 -13.18 -2.52 -11.11
C GLY A 26 -13.68 -3.71 -10.29
N THR A 27 -12.85 -4.74 -10.14
CA THR A 27 -13.22 -5.96 -9.40
C THR A 27 -13.13 -5.75 -7.88
N ASN A 28 -13.99 -6.47 -7.14
CA ASN A 28 -14.03 -6.43 -5.68
C ASN A 28 -14.05 -7.83 -5.02
N ARG A 29 -13.66 -8.87 -5.76
CA ARG A 29 -13.69 -10.25 -5.23
C ARG A 29 -12.88 -10.43 -3.95
N ASN A 30 -11.77 -9.70 -3.84
CA ASN A 30 -10.88 -9.70 -2.68
C ASN A 30 -11.14 -8.51 -1.73
N GLY A 31 -12.14 -7.66 -1.99
CA GLY A 31 -12.41 -6.48 -1.18
C GLY A 31 -11.56 -5.24 -1.57
N GLN A 32 -10.86 -5.26 -2.72
CA GLN A 32 -9.93 -4.22 -3.14
C GLN A 32 -10.54 -2.85 -3.44
N LEU A 33 -11.88 -2.77 -3.48
CA LEU A 33 -12.62 -1.51 -3.59
C LEU A 33 -13.03 -0.92 -2.23
N GLY A 34 -12.84 -1.67 -1.12
CA GLY A 34 -13.32 -1.25 0.19
C GLY A 34 -14.86 -1.20 0.30
N LEU A 35 -15.56 -1.87 -0.62
CA LEU A 35 -17.01 -2.01 -0.61
C LEU A 35 -17.39 -3.33 0.07
N PRO A 36 -18.38 -3.34 0.99
CA PRO A 36 -18.80 -4.57 1.68
C PRO A 36 -19.30 -5.67 0.75
N ALA A 37 -19.93 -5.30 -0.37
CA ALA A 37 -20.45 -6.25 -1.36
C ALA A 37 -19.30 -6.91 -2.15
N LEU A 38 -19.51 -8.18 -2.55
CA LEU A 38 -18.57 -8.95 -3.40
C LEU A 38 -18.51 -8.45 -4.84
N ALA A 39 -19.59 -7.84 -5.31
CA ALA A 39 -19.68 -7.34 -6.67
C ALA A 39 -18.65 -6.23 -6.92
N GLY A 40 -18.04 -6.24 -8.08
CA GLY A 40 -17.23 -5.12 -8.56
C GLY A 40 -18.09 -3.91 -8.91
N ALA A 41 -17.44 -2.81 -9.20
CA ALA A 41 -18.07 -1.58 -9.67
C ALA A 41 -17.68 -1.32 -11.13
N VAL A 42 -18.63 -1.39 -12.05
CA VAL A 42 -18.41 -1.15 -13.50
C VAL A 42 -18.27 0.34 -13.83
N SER A 43 -18.66 1.21 -12.90
CA SER A 43 -18.48 2.65 -12.94
C SER A 43 -17.90 3.15 -11.63
N PHE A 44 -17.35 4.36 -11.61
CA PHE A 44 -16.82 4.94 -10.37
C PHE A 44 -17.93 5.11 -9.34
N THR A 45 -17.82 4.39 -8.24
CA THR A 45 -18.77 4.36 -7.12
C THR A 45 -18.08 4.94 -5.89
N GLU A 46 -18.78 5.79 -5.12
CA GLU A 46 -18.24 6.35 -3.88
C GLU A 46 -18.09 5.24 -2.83
N ALA A 47 -16.90 5.06 -2.31
CA ALA A 47 -16.63 4.20 -1.16
C ALA A 47 -16.91 4.98 0.12
N THR A 48 -17.87 4.52 0.92
CA THR A 48 -18.33 5.23 2.14
C THR A 48 -17.99 4.47 3.44
N ALA A 49 -17.70 3.18 3.37
CA ALA A 49 -17.49 2.35 4.55
C ALA A 49 -16.13 2.66 5.21
N ASN A 50 -16.16 3.30 6.38
CA ASN A 50 -15.01 3.63 7.20
C ASN A 50 -13.91 4.44 6.47
N ILE A 51 -14.29 5.26 5.48
CA ILE A 51 -13.33 6.08 4.74
C ILE A 51 -12.94 7.30 5.56
N PRO A 52 -11.63 7.52 5.84
CA PRO A 52 -11.17 8.70 6.57
C PRO A 52 -11.44 9.98 5.78
N THR A 53 -11.88 11.03 6.46
CA THR A 53 -12.16 12.33 5.84
C THR A 53 -10.90 13.15 5.53
N ASN A 54 -9.74 12.71 6.03
CA ASN A 54 -8.46 13.40 5.93
C ASN A 54 -7.47 12.73 4.95
N ILE A 55 -7.93 11.86 4.05
CA ILE A 55 -7.06 11.16 3.08
C ILE A 55 -6.21 12.17 2.30
N MET A 56 -4.90 11.95 2.22
CA MET A 56 -3.99 12.75 1.40
C MET A 56 -3.36 11.96 0.25
N LYS A 57 -3.19 10.64 0.38
CA LYS A 57 -2.60 9.78 -0.66
C LYS A 57 -3.35 8.45 -0.74
N ILE A 58 -3.46 7.94 -1.96
CA ILE A 58 -4.03 6.65 -2.28
C ILE A 58 -3.03 5.87 -3.13
N VAL A 59 -2.91 4.57 -2.90
CA VAL A 59 -2.14 3.66 -3.77
C VAL A 59 -2.91 2.36 -3.95
N ALA A 60 -2.73 1.74 -5.11
CA ALA A 60 -3.35 0.49 -5.47
C ALA A 60 -2.27 -0.52 -5.88
N GLY A 61 -2.24 -1.66 -5.22
CA GLY A 61 -1.39 -2.79 -5.57
C GLY A 61 -2.07 -3.74 -6.56
N GLY A 62 -1.61 -4.97 -6.65
CA GLY A 62 -2.22 -5.96 -7.55
C GLY A 62 -3.71 -6.16 -7.24
N ARG A 63 -4.04 -6.43 -5.97
CA ARG A 63 -5.42 -6.70 -5.49
C ARG A 63 -5.70 -6.13 -4.10
N HIS A 64 -4.92 -5.14 -3.67
CA HIS A 64 -5.14 -4.44 -2.39
C HIS A 64 -4.95 -2.93 -2.58
N SER A 65 -5.41 -2.17 -1.62
CA SER A 65 -5.39 -0.71 -1.65
C SER A 65 -4.93 -0.17 -0.30
N LEU A 66 -4.16 0.91 -0.31
CA LEU A 66 -3.77 1.63 0.88
C LEU A 66 -4.15 3.10 0.77
N LEU A 67 -4.57 3.67 1.88
CA LEU A 67 -4.87 5.09 2.03
C LEU A 67 -3.97 5.67 3.12
N LEU A 68 -3.46 6.87 2.91
CA LEU A 68 -2.70 7.63 3.89
C LEU A 68 -3.49 8.89 4.26
N GLY A 69 -3.74 9.07 5.54
CA GLY A 69 -4.34 10.26 6.11
C GLY A 69 -3.31 11.37 6.35
N LYS A 70 -3.76 12.63 6.43
CA LYS A 70 -2.93 13.78 6.81
C LYS A 70 -2.34 13.69 8.22
N ASP A 71 -2.94 12.86 9.06
CA ASP A 71 -2.51 12.56 10.42
C ASP A 71 -1.43 11.46 10.50
N GLY A 72 -0.92 11.02 9.35
CA GLY A 72 0.11 9.97 9.26
C GLY A 72 -0.40 8.56 9.54
N LYS A 73 -1.72 8.36 9.62
CA LYS A 73 -2.31 7.03 9.75
C LYS A 73 -2.47 6.37 8.39
N VAL A 74 -2.23 5.07 8.34
CA VAL A 74 -2.40 4.25 7.14
C VAL A 74 -3.59 3.33 7.32
N TYR A 75 -4.33 3.16 6.25
CA TYR A 75 -5.48 2.26 6.18
C TYR A 75 -5.33 1.33 4.99
N GLY A 76 -5.85 0.11 5.10
CA GLY A 76 -5.73 -0.87 4.04
C GLY A 76 -7.00 -1.70 3.88
N PHE A 77 -7.18 -2.22 2.67
CA PHE A 77 -8.25 -3.16 2.30
C PHE A 77 -7.86 -3.93 1.04
N GLY A 78 -8.54 -5.04 0.79
CA GLY A 78 -8.30 -5.89 -0.36
C GLY A 78 -7.78 -7.26 0.00
N ASP A 79 -7.08 -7.89 -0.94
CA ASP A 79 -6.41 -9.18 -0.77
C ASP A 79 -5.39 -9.11 0.37
N ASN A 80 -5.43 -10.10 1.24
CA ASN A 80 -4.52 -10.23 2.37
C ASN A 80 -3.93 -11.66 2.48
N GLY A 81 -4.02 -12.46 1.42
CA GLY A 81 -3.51 -13.83 1.41
C GLY A 81 -2.00 -13.94 1.66
N SER A 82 -1.25 -12.90 1.32
CA SER A 82 0.18 -12.75 1.63
C SER A 82 0.45 -11.79 2.79
N GLY A 83 -0.59 -11.28 3.47
CA GLY A 83 -0.46 -10.29 4.54
C GLY A 83 -0.27 -8.85 4.04
N GLN A 84 -0.51 -8.57 2.75
CA GLN A 84 -0.20 -7.30 2.10
C GLN A 84 -1.02 -6.11 2.61
N VAL A 85 -2.15 -6.33 3.30
CA VAL A 85 -2.88 -5.25 3.97
C VAL A 85 -2.20 -4.80 5.27
N GLY A 86 -1.48 -5.70 5.98
CA GLY A 86 -0.62 -5.30 7.10
C GLY A 86 -1.29 -5.25 8.48
N LEU A 87 -2.41 -5.95 8.68
CA LEU A 87 -3.19 -5.89 9.92
C LEU A 87 -2.74 -6.91 10.99
N GLY A 88 -1.76 -7.76 10.70
CA GLY A 88 -1.33 -8.83 11.61
C GLY A 88 -2.30 -10.00 11.70
N VAL A 89 -3.29 -10.06 10.82
CA VAL A 89 -4.27 -11.14 10.77
C VAL A 89 -4.05 -12.02 9.54
N SER A 90 -4.42 -13.30 9.66
CA SER A 90 -4.26 -14.29 8.59
C SER A 90 -5.54 -14.51 7.77
N THR A 91 -6.39 -13.49 7.67
CA THR A 91 -7.59 -13.51 6.82
C THR A 91 -7.21 -13.28 5.36
N MET A 92 -7.85 -14.01 4.43
CA MET A 92 -7.55 -13.94 3.00
C MET A 92 -7.90 -12.60 2.36
N SER A 93 -8.83 -11.83 2.95
CA SER A 93 -9.25 -10.54 2.41
C SER A 93 -9.81 -9.62 3.49
N ILE A 94 -9.59 -8.32 3.33
CA ILE A 94 -10.11 -7.25 4.16
C ILE A 94 -11.06 -6.42 3.28
N ARG A 95 -12.37 -6.48 3.55
CA ARG A 95 -13.39 -5.91 2.67
C ARG A 95 -13.73 -4.45 2.96
N THR A 96 -13.41 -3.98 4.16
CA THR A 96 -13.67 -2.60 4.56
C THR A 96 -12.37 -1.92 4.92
N ASN A 97 -12.32 -0.62 4.72
CA ASN A 97 -11.15 0.17 5.09
C ASN A 97 -10.84 0.02 6.58
N THR A 98 -9.65 -0.45 6.89
CA THR A 98 -9.21 -0.77 8.26
C THR A 98 -7.86 -0.12 8.55
N GLN A 99 -7.73 0.54 9.70
CA GLN A 99 -6.48 1.19 10.11
C GLN A 99 -5.38 0.16 10.43
N ILE A 100 -4.18 0.41 9.95
CA ILE A 100 -2.97 -0.35 10.28
C ILE A 100 -2.35 0.30 11.53
N SER A 101 -2.78 -0.16 12.69
CA SER A 101 -2.47 0.48 13.98
C SER A 101 -0.99 0.40 14.39
N SER A 102 -0.20 -0.48 13.78
CA SER A 102 1.25 -0.60 14.00
C SER A 102 2.07 0.49 13.29
N LEU A 103 1.44 1.32 12.46
CA LEU A 103 2.08 2.44 11.77
C LEU A 103 1.60 3.79 12.33
N SER A 104 2.54 4.70 12.51
CA SER A 104 2.26 6.09 12.91
C SER A 104 3.27 7.04 12.26
N GLY A 105 2.89 8.32 12.09
CA GLY A 105 3.78 9.33 11.53
C GLY A 105 4.21 9.06 10.08
N ILE A 106 3.40 8.31 9.32
CA ILE A 106 3.73 7.96 7.94
C ILE A 106 3.55 9.16 7.02
N THR A 107 4.51 9.33 6.12
CA THR A 107 4.56 10.43 5.14
C THR A 107 4.42 9.94 3.70
N ALA A 108 4.74 8.68 3.44
CA ALA A 108 4.57 8.08 2.12
C ALA A 108 4.22 6.59 2.19
N ILE A 109 3.48 6.13 1.19
CA ILE A 109 3.10 4.73 0.98
C ILE A 109 3.30 4.34 -0.47
N ALA A 110 3.60 3.06 -0.72
CA ALA A 110 3.57 2.44 -2.05
C ALA A 110 3.07 0.99 -1.95
N ALA A 111 2.58 0.46 -3.05
CA ALA A 111 2.05 -0.90 -3.13
C ALA A 111 2.56 -1.59 -4.40
N GLY A 112 3.14 -2.78 -4.25
CA GLY A 112 3.46 -3.70 -5.34
C GLY A 112 2.31 -4.67 -5.61
N ALA A 113 2.56 -5.77 -6.31
CA ALA A 113 1.49 -6.73 -6.57
C ALA A 113 0.94 -7.34 -5.28
N GLU A 114 1.81 -7.82 -4.40
CA GLU A 114 1.44 -8.53 -3.16
C GLU A 114 2.29 -8.07 -1.96
N HIS A 115 2.89 -6.87 -2.03
CA HIS A 115 3.61 -6.27 -0.92
C HIS A 115 3.32 -4.78 -0.82
N SER A 116 3.64 -4.21 0.31
CA SER A 116 3.35 -2.83 0.66
C SER A 116 4.55 -2.19 1.34
N LEU A 117 4.72 -0.89 1.13
CA LEU A 117 5.80 -0.08 1.69
C LEU A 117 5.22 1.16 2.38
N ALA A 118 5.86 1.59 3.46
CA ALA A 118 5.59 2.87 4.10
C ALA A 118 6.90 3.55 4.50
N LEU A 119 6.87 4.88 4.55
CA LEU A 119 7.96 5.74 5.00
C LEU A 119 7.44 6.64 6.10
N ASP A 120 8.14 6.70 7.23
CA ASP A 120 7.81 7.63 8.30
C ASP A 120 8.54 8.98 8.16
N SER A 121 8.19 9.94 9.02
CA SER A 121 8.79 11.27 9.05
C SER A 121 10.27 11.29 9.48
N SER A 122 10.77 10.22 10.06
CA SER A 122 12.16 10.06 10.49
C SER A 122 13.05 9.45 9.39
N GLY A 123 12.47 9.09 8.22
CA GLY A 123 13.19 8.45 7.12
C GLY A 123 13.37 6.94 7.31
N ASN A 124 12.58 6.31 8.17
CA ASN A 124 12.54 4.87 8.32
C ASN A 124 11.56 4.26 7.31
N ALA A 125 11.99 3.22 6.60
CA ALA A 125 11.16 2.49 5.66
C ALA A 125 10.66 1.18 6.28
N TYR A 126 9.39 0.89 6.04
CA TYR A 126 8.69 -0.31 6.46
C TYR A 126 8.21 -1.08 5.23
N ALA A 127 8.26 -2.41 5.30
CA ALA A 127 7.74 -3.30 4.27
C ALA A 127 6.91 -4.41 4.89
N TRP A 128 5.94 -4.95 4.14
CA TRP A 128 5.14 -6.10 4.55
C TRP A 128 4.44 -6.74 3.34
N GLY A 129 3.83 -7.90 3.54
CA GLY A 129 3.23 -8.71 2.50
C GLY A 129 4.15 -9.84 2.06
N ARG A 130 4.10 -10.20 0.79
CA ARG A 130 4.91 -11.27 0.20
C ARG A 130 6.39 -10.91 0.16
N GLY A 131 7.25 -11.87 0.55
CA GLY A 131 8.71 -11.65 0.64
C GLY A 131 9.56 -12.64 -0.14
N ASN A 132 8.95 -13.64 -0.82
CA ASN A 132 9.65 -14.77 -1.43
C ASN A 132 10.60 -14.43 -2.60
N SER A 133 10.55 -13.20 -3.10
CA SER A 133 11.49 -12.66 -4.09
C SER A 133 12.50 -11.66 -3.49
N GLY A 134 12.49 -11.47 -2.17
CA GLY A 134 13.33 -10.48 -1.49
C GLY A 134 12.81 -9.04 -1.56
N GLN A 135 11.58 -8.81 -2.07
CA GLN A 135 11.01 -7.48 -2.28
C GLN A 135 10.75 -6.68 -0.99
N LEU A 136 10.83 -7.31 0.18
CA LEU A 136 10.69 -6.63 1.47
C LEU A 136 11.99 -6.02 1.98
N GLY A 137 13.15 -6.33 1.35
CA GLY A 137 14.46 -5.83 1.77
C GLY A 137 14.97 -6.44 3.07
N TYR A 138 14.35 -7.52 3.56
CA TYR A 138 14.84 -8.27 4.71
C TYR A 138 15.94 -9.25 4.30
N GLN A 139 16.76 -9.68 5.24
CA GLN A 139 17.78 -10.72 5.00
C GLN A 139 17.18 -12.13 4.84
N THR A 140 15.87 -12.24 4.76
CA THR A 140 15.12 -13.49 4.60
C THR A 140 14.14 -13.36 3.45
N LEU A 141 13.80 -14.49 2.81
CA LEU A 141 12.77 -14.57 1.78
C LEU A 141 11.37 -14.85 2.35
N SER A 142 11.14 -14.51 3.62
CA SER A 142 9.86 -14.70 4.28
C SER A 142 8.98 -13.45 4.15
N GLY A 143 7.69 -13.66 3.93
CA GLY A 143 6.68 -12.61 4.03
C GLY A 143 6.33 -12.26 5.47
N THR A 144 5.61 -11.17 5.68
CA THR A 144 5.05 -10.79 6.98
C THR A 144 3.67 -10.14 6.78
N ASN A 145 2.75 -10.42 7.68
CA ASN A 145 1.41 -9.83 7.68
C ASN A 145 1.31 -8.52 8.50
N GLN A 146 2.46 -8.03 9.02
CA GLN A 146 2.56 -6.76 9.72
C GLN A 146 3.69 -5.92 9.12
N PRO A 147 3.54 -4.58 9.10
CA PRO A 147 4.64 -3.67 8.80
C PRO A 147 5.87 -3.94 9.67
N ARG A 148 7.01 -4.13 9.03
CA ARG A 148 8.29 -4.33 9.72
C ARG A 148 9.32 -3.36 9.17
N LEU A 149 10.12 -2.78 10.07
CA LEU A 149 11.23 -1.88 9.74
C LEU A 149 12.27 -2.62 8.89
N ILE A 150 12.75 -1.99 7.82
CA ILE A 150 13.88 -2.46 7.02
C ILE A 150 15.16 -2.06 7.73
N SER A 151 15.81 -3.00 8.40
CA SER A 151 17.02 -2.75 9.16
C SER A 151 18.21 -2.41 8.25
N GLY A 152 19.04 -1.45 8.66
CA GLY A 152 20.21 -1.01 7.91
C GLY A 152 19.92 -0.02 6.78
N LEU A 153 18.64 0.35 6.56
CA LEU A 153 18.23 1.38 5.62
C LEU A 153 17.73 2.61 6.41
N SER A 154 18.36 3.75 6.22
CA SER A 154 18.03 4.99 6.93
C SER A 154 18.08 6.21 6.01
N GLY A 155 17.43 7.30 6.44
CA GLY A 155 17.41 8.54 5.67
C GLY A 155 16.67 8.43 4.35
N VAL A 156 15.71 7.52 4.25
CA VAL A 156 14.88 7.38 3.05
C VAL A 156 13.99 8.62 2.90
N LYS A 157 13.94 9.17 1.69
CA LYS A 157 13.06 10.31 1.34
C LYS A 157 11.98 9.94 0.32
N GLN A 158 12.17 8.85 -0.41
CA GLN A 158 11.19 8.38 -1.40
C GLN A 158 11.24 6.86 -1.53
N LEU A 159 10.08 6.26 -1.79
CA LEU A 159 9.93 4.83 -2.04
C LEU A 159 9.03 4.58 -3.25
N ALA A 160 9.30 3.48 -3.95
CA ALA A 160 8.49 2.97 -5.04
C ALA A 160 8.41 1.45 -4.97
N ALA A 161 7.30 0.89 -5.43
CA ALA A 161 7.11 -0.55 -5.54
C ALA A 161 6.72 -0.91 -6.97
N GLY A 162 7.45 -1.87 -7.55
CA GLY A 162 7.04 -2.58 -8.75
C GLY A 162 6.26 -3.84 -8.41
N ASP A 163 6.09 -4.74 -9.37
CA ASP A 163 5.35 -6.00 -9.14
C ASP A 163 5.96 -6.81 -7.97
N LYS A 164 7.26 -7.11 -8.05
CA LYS A 164 8.01 -7.93 -7.07
C LYS A 164 9.36 -7.32 -6.70
N HIS A 165 9.51 -6.01 -6.75
CA HIS A 165 10.71 -5.31 -6.35
C HIS A 165 10.37 -3.98 -5.67
N SER A 166 11.31 -3.43 -4.94
CA SER A 166 11.16 -2.19 -4.20
C SER A 166 12.38 -1.30 -4.40
N LEU A 167 12.17 0.00 -4.50
CA LEU A 167 13.21 1.02 -4.62
C LEU A 167 13.08 2.03 -3.49
N PHE A 168 14.23 2.48 -2.97
CA PHE A 168 14.33 3.46 -1.90
C PHE A 168 15.38 4.50 -2.28
N LEU A 169 15.00 5.77 -2.32
CA LEU A 169 15.91 6.88 -2.52
C LEU A 169 16.19 7.54 -1.16
N THR A 170 17.44 7.68 -0.82
CA THR A 170 17.87 8.33 0.43
C THR A 170 18.18 9.81 0.23
N THR A 171 18.26 10.56 1.33
CA THR A 171 18.52 12.01 1.33
C THR A 171 19.86 12.40 0.73
N ASN A 172 20.88 11.51 0.80
CA ASN A 172 22.19 11.70 0.17
C ASN A 172 22.22 11.36 -1.33
N GLY A 173 21.08 10.95 -1.92
CA GLY A 173 20.96 10.64 -3.35
C GLY A 173 21.23 9.17 -3.72
N THR A 174 21.57 8.30 -2.76
CA THR A 174 21.76 6.87 -3.02
C THR A 174 20.41 6.18 -3.25
N VAL A 175 20.36 5.31 -4.28
CA VAL A 175 19.22 4.45 -4.55
C VAL A 175 19.56 3.02 -4.07
N TYR A 176 18.66 2.46 -3.28
CA TYR A 176 18.67 1.06 -2.89
C TYR A 176 17.55 0.32 -3.60
N ALA A 177 17.82 -0.89 -4.08
CA ALA A 177 16.86 -1.74 -4.76
C ALA A 177 16.89 -3.16 -4.16
N CYS A 178 15.72 -3.79 -4.07
CA CYS A 178 15.62 -5.19 -3.64
C CYS A 178 14.42 -5.89 -4.28
N GLY A 179 14.49 -7.21 -4.37
CA GLY A 179 13.42 -8.01 -4.96
C GLY A 179 13.85 -8.80 -6.19
N LEU A 180 12.89 -9.11 -7.04
CA LEU A 180 13.11 -9.85 -8.28
C LEU A 180 13.98 -9.05 -9.25
N ASN A 181 14.97 -9.72 -9.90
CA ASN A 181 15.89 -9.09 -10.86
C ASN A 181 16.12 -9.91 -12.15
N ASN A 182 15.18 -10.78 -12.51
CA ASN A 182 15.35 -11.64 -13.69
C ASN A 182 15.26 -10.89 -15.04
N ALA A 183 14.84 -9.63 -15.02
CA ALA A 183 14.80 -8.74 -16.18
C ALA A 183 15.71 -7.50 -16.00
N GLY A 184 16.61 -7.49 -15.00
CA GLY A 184 17.52 -6.37 -14.73
C GLY A 184 16.85 -5.17 -14.05
N GLN A 185 15.66 -5.33 -13.43
CA GLN A 185 14.88 -4.23 -12.85
C GLN A 185 15.48 -3.59 -11.60
N LEU A 186 16.57 -4.13 -11.07
CA LEU A 186 17.27 -3.55 -9.92
C LEU A 186 18.48 -2.69 -10.32
N GLY A 187 18.85 -2.67 -11.61
CA GLY A 187 19.98 -1.92 -12.13
C GLY A 187 21.28 -2.73 -12.19
#